data_5c0d363cc57a07c86862cfdd169cc988
#
_entry.id   5c0d363cc57a07c86862cfdd169cc988
#
_cell.length_a   1.000
_cell.length_b   1.000
_cell.length_c   1.000
_cell.angle_alpha   90.00
_cell.angle_beta   90.00
_cell.angle_gamma   90.00
#
_symmetry.space_group_name_H-M   'P 1'
#
loop_
_entity.id
_entity.type
_entity.pdbx_description
1 polymer ?
#
loop_
_entity_poly.entity_id
_entity_poly.type
_entity_poly.pdbx_seq_one_letter_code
_entity_poly.pdbx_strand_id
1 'polypeptide(L)'
;MTFTEIQQLFAQAQTWEQRYRHLILLAKQLEKPDDETLANTPLIEGCESRLWFKLDGDRCIAYSDARILNGILFIIKTALSETPTTQRSGLQITPLLQQLKINQRLSETRLNGLKKIEQLIQNA
;
A
#
# COMPACT_ATOMS: atom_id res chain seq x y z
N MET A 1 -1.17 7.50 -12.48
CA MET A 1 -0.77 8.49 -11.46
C MET A 1 0.64 8.17 -11.00
N THR A 2 1.49 9.19 -10.88
CA THR A 2 2.86 9.03 -10.38
C THR A 2 2.92 9.22 -8.87
N PHE A 3 4.00 8.75 -8.25
CA PHE A 3 4.22 8.99 -6.83
C PHE A 3 4.34 10.48 -6.51
N THR A 4 4.96 11.27 -7.39
CA THR A 4 5.04 12.72 -7.23
C THR A 4 3.64 13.37 -7.19
N GLU A 5 2.73 12.93 -8.04
CA GLU A 5 1.35 13.42 -8.01
C GLU A 5 0.64 13.04 -6.71
N ILE A 6 0.90 11.85 -6.17
CA ILE A 6 0.37 11.44 -4.87
C ILE A 6 0.93 12.34 -3.76
N GLN A 7 2.23 12.62 -3.78
CA GLN A 7 2.84 13.53 -2.81
C GLN A 7 2.20 14.92 -2.85
N GLN A 8 1.97 15.45 -4.04
CA GLN A 8 1.35 16.76 -4.23
C GLN A 8 -0.10 16.75 -3.71
N LEU A 9 -0.84 15.68 -3.96
CA LEU A 9 -2.21 15.54 -3.48
C LEU A 9 -2.26 15.58 -1.95
N PHE A 10 -1.40 14.83 -1.27
CA PHE A 10 -1.37 14.78 0.18
C PHE A 10 -0.76 16.04 0.80
N ALA A 11 0.13 16.72 0.11
CA ALA A 11 0.68 17.99 0.58
C ALA A 11 -0.38 19.09 0.68
N GLN A 12 -1.43 19.02 -0.12
CA GLN A 12 -2.55 19.96 -0.07
C GLN A 12 -3.53 19.67 1.04
N ALA A 13 -3.49 18.47 1.62
CA ALA A 13 -4.38 18.08 2.70
C ALA A 13 -3.94 18.73 4.02
N GLN A 14 -4.86 19.36 4.72
CA GLN A 14 -4.59 20.01 5.99
C GLN A 14 -5.14 19.25 7.18
N THR A 15 -6.08 18.33 6.96
CA THR A 15 -6.74 17.56 8.00
C THR A 15 -6.67 16.09 7.68
N TRP A 16 -6.89 15.26 8.72
CA TRP A 16 -7.01 13.82 8.52
C TRP A 16 -8.18 13.47 7.59
N GLU A 17 -9.30 14.16 7.72
CA GLU A 17 -10.47 13.90 6.87
C GLU A 17 -10.13 14.08 5.39
N GLN A 18 -9.37 15.11 5.05
CA GLN A 18 -8.93 15.33 3.67
C GLN A 18 -8.00 14.21 3.21
N ARG A 19 -7.06 13.78 4.05
CA ARG A 19 -6.17 12.67 3.73
C ARG A 19 -6.94 11.37 3.56
N TYR A 20 -7.90 11.12 4.42
CA TYR A 20 -8.77 9.95 4.33
C TYR A 20 -9.52 9.92 3.01
N ARG A 21 -10.10 11.06 2.60
CA ARG A 21 -10.79 11.15 1.30
C ARG A 21 -9.85 10.85 0.14
N HIS A 22 -8.61 11.33 0.21
CA HIS A 22 -7.62 11.01 -0.82
C HIS A 22 -7.32 9.53 -0.85
N LEU A 23 -7.18 8.88 0.30
CA LEU A 23 -6.96 7.43 0.35
C LEU A 23 -8.14 6.66 -0.26
N ILE A 24 -9.36 7.07 0.01
CA ILE A 24 -10.54 6.42 -0.57
C ILE A 24 -10.60 6.62 -2.08
N LEU A 25 -10.24 7.80 -2.59
CA LEU A 25 -10.15 8.04 -4.02
C LEU A 25 -9.08 7.16 -4.68
N LEU A 26 -7.93 7.03 -4.06
CA LEU A 26 -6.87 6.16 -4.55
C LEU A 26 -7.28 4.68 -4.50
N ALA A 27 -8.02 4.28 -3.47
CA ALA A 27 -8.54 2.93 -3.36
C ALA A 27 -9.39 2.52 -4.56
N LYS A 28 -10.15 3.46 -5.12
CA LYS A 28 -10.98 3.20 -6.29
C LYS A 28 -10.16 2.95 -7.56
N GLN A 29 -8.90 3.39 -7.58
CA GLN A 29 -8.00 3.18 -8.70
C GLN A 29 -7.25 1.86 -8.60
N LEU A 30 -7.26 1.22 -7.42
CA LEU A 30 -6.62 -0.08 -7.25
C LEU A 30 -7.47 -1.15 -7.93
N GLU A 31 -6.84 -1.88 -8.85
CA GLU A 31 -7.50 -2.98 -9.54
C GLU A 31 -7.75 -4.13 -8.57
N LYS A 32 -9.00 -4.58 -8.50
CA LYS A 32 -9.35 -5.75 -7.69
C LYS A 32 -8.97 -7.02 -8.46
N PRO A 33 -8.11 -7.89 -7.92
CA PRO A 33 -7.84 -9.18 -8.54
C PRO A 33 -9.11 -10.04 -8.56
N ASP A 34 -9.20 -10.96 -9.53
CA ASP A 34 -10.30 -11.90 -9.56
C ASP A 34 -10.23 -12.89 -8.38
N ASP A 35 -11.34 -13.60 -8.16
CA ASP A 35 -11.45 -14.51 -7.01
C ASP A 35 -10.43 -15.64 -7.07
N GLU A 36 -10.14 -16.15 -8.25
CA GLU A 36 -9.13 -17.20 -8.43
C GLU A 36 -7.73 -16.69 -8.05
N THR A 37 -7.38 -15.50 -8.50
CA THR A 37 -6.09 -14.88 -8.15
C THR A 37 -5.97 -14.67 -6.65
N LEU A 38 -7.02 -14.16 -6.00
CA LEU A 38 -7.02 -13.97 -4.54
C LEU A 38 -6.91 -15.29 -3.80
N ALA A 39 -7.60 -16.34 -4.26
CA ALA A 39 -7.52 -17.67 -3.64
C ALA A 39 -6.10 -18.23 -3.69
N ASN A 40 -5.31 -17.87 -4.70
CA ASN A 40 -3.94 -18.33 -4.87
C ASN A 40 -2.90 -17.35 -4.31
N THR A 41 -3.33 -16.25 -3.71
CA THR A 41 -2.43 -15.25 -3.13
C THR A 41 -2.41 -15.42 -1.61
N PRO A 42 -1.22 -15.44 -0.98
CA PRO A 42 -1.14 -15.57 0.48
C PRO A 42 -1.79 -14.39 1.19
N LEU A 43 -2.50 -14.69 2.29
CA LEU A 43 -2.96 -13.66 3.22
C LEU A 43 -1.80 -13.26 4.13
N ILE A 44 -1.72 -11.97 4.41
CA ILE A 44 -0.78 -11.44 5.39
C ILE A 44 -1.39 -11.66 6.78
N GLU A 45 -0.70 -12.40 7.62
CA GLU A 45 -1.14 -12.67 8.98
C GLU A 45 -0.88 -11.49 9.91
N GLY A 46 -1.67 -11.39 10.97
CA GLY A 46 -1.49 -10.37 12.00
C GLY A 46 -2.15 -9.03 11.70
N CYS A 47 -2.88 -8.92 10.59
CA CYS A 47 -3.68 -7.74 10.26
C CYS A 47 -5.16 -8.04 10.58
N GLU A 48 -5.86 -7.05 11.16
CA GLU A 48 -7.28 -7.20 11.50
C GLU A 48 -8.19 -7.28 10.28
N SER A 49 -7.75 -6.73 9.14
CA SER A 49 -8.44 -6.81 7.86
C SER A 49 -7.78 -7.87 6.99
N ARG A 50 -8.54 -8.46 6.07
CA ARG A 50 -7.94 -9.33 5.08
C ARG A 50 -7.01 -8.51 4.19
N LEU A 51 -5.79 -9.02 4.03
CA LEU A 51 -4.75 -8.34 3.26
C LEU A 51 -3.99 -9.39 2.45
N TRP A 52 -4.09 -9.28 1.12
CA TRP A 52 -3.38 -10.15 0.19
C TRP A 52 -2.22 -9.40 -0.42
N PHE A 53 -1.07 -10.03 -0.48
CA PHE A 53 0.09 -9.45 -1.13
C PHE A 53 0.99 -10.52 -1.70
N LYS A 54 1.41 -10.33 -2.95
CA LYS A 54 2.39 -11.18 -3.60
C LYS A 54 3.17 -10.32 -4.61
N LEU A 55 4.49 -10.42 -4.55
CA LEU A 55 5.37 -9.77 -5.50
C LEU A 55 6.19 -10.84 -6.21
N ASP A 56 6.01 -10.93 -7.54
CA ASP A 56 6.69 -11.90 -8.39
C ASP A 56 7.24 -11.15 -9.61
N GLY A 57 8.54 -10.82 -9.54
CA GLY A 57 9.15 -9.95 -10.55
C GLY A 57 8.47 -8.59 -10.59
N ASP A 58 7.93 -8.22 -11.74
CA ASP A 58 7.19 -6.96 -11.91
C ASP A 58 5.69 -7.10 -11.61
N ARG A 59 5.23 -8.32 -11.35
CA ARG A 59 3.82 -8.55 -11.04
C ARG A 59 3.60 -8.36 -9.55
N CYS A 60 2.76 -7.40 -9.20
CA CYS A 60 2.37 -7.14 -7.81
C CYS A 60 0.87 -7.34 -7.66
N ILE A 61 0.49 -8.26 -6.78
CA ILE A 61 -0.90 -8.49 -6.39
C ILE A 61 -1.04 -7.92 -4.98
N ALA A 62 -1.90 -6.92 -4.82
CA ALA A 62 -2.14 -6.28 -3.54
C ALA A 62 -3.60 -5.88 -3.44
N TYR A 63 -4.28 -6.35 -2.41
CA TYR A 63 -5.69 -6.04 -2.20
C TYR A 63 -6.07 -6.26 -0.74
N SER A 64 -7.10 -5.55 -0.28
CA SER A 64 -7.66 -5.71 1.06
C SER A 64 -9.18 -5.54 1.02
N ASP A 65 -9.87 -6.10 2.01
CA ASP A 65 -11.28 -5.81 2.21
C ASP A 65 -11.52 -4.47 2.93
N ALA A 66 -10.45 -3.81 3.40
CA ALA A 66 -10.52 -2.49 4.01
C ALA A 66 -10.14 -1.42 2.98
N ARG A 67 -11.04 -0.46 2.74
CA ARG A 67 -10.84 0.60 1.74
C ARG A 67 -9.59 1.43 2.00
N ILE A 68 -9.36 1.79 3.27
CA ILE A 68 -8.19 2.61 3.62
C ILE A 68 -6.90 1.89 3.24
N LEU A 69 -6.84 0.58 3.46
CA LEU A 69 -5.67 -0.21 3.06
C LEU A 69 -5.51 -0.27 1.55
N ASN A 70 -6.60 -0.33 0.80
CA ASN A 70 -6.51 -0.32 -0.67
C ASN A 70 -5.91 1.00 -1.17
N GLY A 71 -6.22 2.12 -0.54
CA GLY A 71 -5.59 3.40 -0.87
C GLY A 71 -4.08 3.35 -0.61
N ILE A 72 -3.67 2.80 0.52
CA ILE A 72 -2.26 2.65 0.86
C ILE A 72 -1.57 1.66 -0.08
N LEU A 73 -2.23 0.56 -0.42
CA LEU A 73 -1.69 -0.42 -1.37
C LEU A 73 -1.49 0.18 -2.76
N PHE A 74 -2.40 1.05 -3.18
CA PHE A 74 -2.22 1.79 -4.44
C PHE A 74 -0.96 2.64 -4.41
N ILE A 75 -0.71 3.33 -3.29
CA ILE A 75 0.50 4.13 -3.10
C ILE A 75 1.74 3.24 -3.17
N ILE A 76 1.72 2.10 -2.48
CA ILE A 76 2.84 1.15 -2.47
C ILE A 76 3.10 0.61 -3.88
N LYS A 77 2.06 0.21 -4.59
CA LYS A 77 2.20 -0.29 -5.97
C LYS A 77 2.80 0.78 -6.89
N THR A 78 2.36 2.02 -6.73
CA THR A 78 2.90 3.15 -7.50
C THR A 78 4.38 3.33 -7.21
N ALA A 79 4.77 3.34 -5.94
CA ALA A 79 6.17 3.47 -5.54
C ALA A 79 7.01 2.30 -6.08
N LEU A 80 6.49 1.08 -6.03
CA LEU A 80 7.18 -0.09 -6.58
C LEU A 80 7.39 0.02 -8.08
N SER A 81 6.37 0.47 -8.80
CA SER A 81 6.47 0.60 -10.27
C SER A 81 7.52 1.62 -10.70
N GLU A 82 7.81 2.59 -9.84
CA GLU A 82 8.80 3.65 -10.11
C GLU A 82 10.18 3.33 -9.52
N THR A 83 10.30 2.23 -8.77
CA THR A 83 11.55 1.82 -8.15
C THR A 83 12.19 0.71 -8.99
N PRO A 84 13.44 0.89 -9.47
CA PRO A 84 14.12 -0.18 -10.19
C PRO A 84 14.19 -1.46 -9.35
N THR A 85 14.07 -2.61 -10.00
CA THR A 85 14.07 -3.92 -9.33
C THR A 85 15.28 -4.09 -8.42
N THR A 86 16.44 -3.61 -8.84
CA THR A 86 17.69 -3.69 -8.08
C THR A 86 17.69 -2.83 -6.81
N GLN A 87 16.75 -1.88 -6.68
CA GLN A 87 16.68 -0.95 -5.56
C GLN A 87 15.49 -1.23 -4.63
N ARG A 88 14.67 -2.22 -4.94
CA ARG A 88 13.47 -2.54 -4.15
C ARG A 88 13.79 -3.00 -2.74
N SER A 89 14.95 -3.62 -2.52
CA SER A 89 15.39 -4.03 -1.18
C SER A 89 15.56 -2.86 -0.22
N GLY A 90 15.73 -1.64 -0.72
CA GLY A 90 15.82 -0.43 0.10
C GLY A 90 14.51 0.29 0.31
N LEU A 91 13.41 -0.20 -0.26
CA LEU A 91 12.11 0.45 -0.11
C LEU A 91 11.60 0.31 1.32
N GLN A 92 11.25 1.44 1.94
CA GLN A 92 10.72 1.48 3.30
C GLN A 92 9.32 2.09 3.27
N ILE A 93 8.33 1.34 3.79
CA ILE A 93 6.93 1.76 3.79
C ILE A 93 6.65 2.78 4.89
N THR A 94 7.17 2.56 6.10
CA THR A 94 6.90 3.45 7.23
C THR A 94 7.32 4.90 6.95
N PRO A 95 8.56 5.18 6.47
CA PRO A 95 8.92 6.55 6.10
C PRO A 95 8.02 7.15 5.02
N LEU A 96 7.59 6.33 4.07
CA LEU A 96 6.69 6.78 3.01
C LEU A 96 5.34 7.22 3.59
N LEU A 97 4.77 6.43 4.51
CA LEU A 97 3.51 6.78 5.18
C LEU A 97 3.66 8.03 6.07
N GLN A 98 4.81 8.17 6.74
CA GLN A 98 5.12 9.35 7.55
C GLN A 98 5.19 10.60 6.69
N GLN A 99 5.82 10.51 5.53
CA GLN A 99 5.92 11.61 4.58
C GLN A 99 4.55 12.10 4.14
N LEU A 100 3.60 11.19 3.95
CA LEU A 100 2.23 11.51 3.57
C LEU A 100 1.33 11.84 4.78
N LYS A 101 1.87 11.70 6.00
CA LYS A 101 1.18 11.97 7.27
C LYS A 101 -0.07 11.10 7.48
N ILE A 102 0.02 9.83 7.11
CA ILE A 102 -1.10 8.89 7.24
C ILE A 102 -0.81 7.74 8.22
N ASN A 103 0.41 7.63 8.72
CA ASN A 103 0.79 6.53 9.61
C ASN A 103 0.14 6.59 11.00
N GLN A 104 -0.14 7.80 11.51
CA GLN A 104 -0.60 7.99 12.89
C GLN A 104 -2.04 7.53 13.13
N ARG A 105 -2.82 7.38 12.06
CA ARG A 105 -4.23 6.99 12.16
C ARG A 105 -4.47 5.52 11.80
N LEU A 106 -3.41 4.77 11.61
CA LEU A 106 -3.50 3.34 11.36
C LEU A 106 -3.37 2.57 12.66
N SER A 107 -4.18 1.52 12.81
CA SER A 107 -4.08 0.63 13.96
C SER A 107 -2.74 -0.10 13.94
N GLU A 108 -2.32 -0.58 15.11
CA GLU A 108 -1.09 -1.34 15.25
C GLU A 108 -1.09 -2.59 14.37
N THR A 109 -2.22 -3.31 14.29
CA THR A 109 -2.33 -4.51 13.47
C THR A 109 -2.21 -4.20 11.98
N ARG A 110 -2.77 -3.07 11.52
CA ARG A 110 -2.61 -2.64 10.13
C ARG A 110 -1.17 -2.26 9.82
N LEU A 111 -0.51 -1.54 10.73
CA LEU A 111 0.91 -1.22 10.59
C LEU A 111 1.76 -2.49 10.54
N ASN A 112 1.45 -3.49 11.36
CA ASN A 112 2.15 -4.77 11.34
C ASN A 112 1.99 -5.48 9.99
N GLY A 113 0.79 -5.46 9.42
CA GLY A 113 0.55 -6.03 8.09
C GLY A 113 1.40 -5.34 7.02
N LEU A 114 1.48 -4.01 7.07
CA LEU A 114 2.29 -3.24 6.13
C LEU A 114 3.79 -3.50 6.31
N LYS A 115 4.26 -3.72 7.52
CA LYS A 115 5.65 -4.11 7.78
C LYS A 115 5.97 -5.47 7.16
N LYS A 116 5.05 -6.41 7.22
CA LYS A 116 5.22 -7.72 6.57
C LYS A 116 5.30 -7.59 5.06
N ILE A 117 4.50 -6.71 4.47
CA ILE A 117 4.60 -6.40 3.05
C ILE A 117 5.98 -5.83 2.72
N GLU A 118 6.49 -4.90 3.54
CA GLU A 118 7.83 -4.35 3.36
C GLU A 118 8.90 -5.45 3.35
N GLN A 119 8.81 -6.39 4.27
CA GLN A 119 9.74 -7.52 4.33
C GLN A 119 9.66 -8.38 3.06
N LEU A 120 8.45 -8.63 2.55
CA LEU A 120 8.28 -9.38 1.31
C LEU A 120 8.89 -8.65 0.11
N ILE A 121 8.76 -7.34 0.06
CA ILE A 121 9.36 -6.52 -0.99
C ILE A 121 10.88 -6.57 -0.90
N GLN A 122 11.43 -6.44 0.31
CA GLN A 122 12.88 -6.41 0.53
C GLN A 122 13.53 -7.76 0.22
N ASN A 123 12.80 -8.84 0.41
CA ASN A 123 13.29 -10.21 0.20
C ASN A 123 12.93 -10.78 -1.19
N ALA A 124 12.28 -10.00 -2.01
CA ALA A 124 11.85 -10.45 -3.33
C ALA A 124 13.00 -10.46 -4.35
#